data_542acc07da62b821528d10e306fe78d5
#
_entry.id   542acc07da62b821528d10e306fe78d5
#
_cell.length_a   1.000
_cell.length_b   1.000
_cell.length_c   1.000
_cell.angle_alpha   90.00
_cell.angle_beta   90.00
_cell.angle_gamma   90.00
#
_symmetry.space_group_name_H-M   'P 1'
#
loop_
_entity.id
_entity.type
_entity.pdbx_description
1 polymer ?
#
loop_
_entity_poly.entity_id
_entity_poly.type
_entity_poly.pdbx_seq_one_letter_code
_entity_poly.pdbx_strand_id
1 'polypeptide(L)'
;MSYIDYYNILGVSKDASQEDIKKAYKKLARKYHPDLNPNDPEAQRKFQEINEANEVLSDPEKRKKYDEYGENWKHADEFEAQKQQYANQQGGFHTSYWSSSDEDEGFSDFFESLFGSRHGRSQRASYGFRGQDFKAELHLTLQEAAEKHKQIITVNGKNLRITVPAGVADGQTIKLAGQGGPGANGGPAGDLYITFVIAQDNRFKREGNDLYQTVPLDLYTAILGGELIVETLSGKAKLKVQPGTQNGTKVRLKGKGFPVYKQEGAYGDLIITYSIVIPTHLNERQKELFRQLQSLS
;
A
#
# COMPACT_ATOMS: atom_id res chain seq x y z
N MET A 1 26.24 37.37 7.32
CA MET A 1 26.12 36.02 6.74
C MET A 1 27.49 35.61 6.23
N SER A 2 27.94 34.39 6.38
CA SER A 2 29.20 33.91 5.82
C SER A 2 28.94 33.21 4.49
N TYR A 3 29.80 33.50 3.49
CA TYR A 3 29.76 32.83 2.20
C TYR A 3 30.02 31.32 2.34
N ILE A 4 29.20 30.50 1.73
CA ILE A 4 29.33 29.04 1.73
C ILE A 4 29.87 28.62 0.35
N ASP A 5 31.05 27.99 0.32
CA ASP A 5 31.68 27.51 -0.90
C ASP A 5 31.22 26.10 -1.26
N TYR A 6 30.19 26.02 -2.12
CA TYR A 6 29.60 24.76 -2.56
C TYR A 6 30.55 23.89 -3.39
N TYR A 7 31.51 24.49 -4.12
CA TYR A 7 32.52 23.72 -4.84
C TYR A 7 33.46 23.00 -3.87
N ASN A 8 33.84 23.69 -2.81
CA ASN A 8 34.69 23.11 -1.77
C ASN A 8 33.93 21.99 -0.98
N ILE A 9 32.66 22.17 -0.68
CA ILE A 9 31.82 21.15 -0.03
C ILE A 9 31.78 19.87 -0.87
N LEU A 10 31.61 19.96 -2.20
CA LEU A 10 31.63 18.80 -3.09
C LEU A 10 33.03 18.31 -3.41
N GLY A 11 34.08 19.09 -3.08
CA GLY A 11 35.46 18.77 -3.41
C GLY A 11 35.76 18.79 -4.92
N VAL A 12 35.15 19.70 -5.66
CA VAL A 12 35.30 19.88 -7.10
C VAL A 12 35.81 21.28 -7.41
N SER A 13 36.43 21.46 -8.58
CA SER A 13 36.86 22.79 -9.03
C SER A 13 35.70 23.63 -9.57
N LYS A 14 35.86 24.97 -9.62
CA LYS A 14 34.85 25.86 -10.21
C LYS A 14 34.54 25.55 -11.69
N ASP A 15 35.48 24.94 -12.40
CA ASP A 15 35.35 24.56 -13.83
C ASP A 15 34.80 23.15 -14.01
N ALA A 16 34.39 22.47 -12.92
CA ALA A 16 33.91 21.10 -12.96
C ALA A 16 32.68 20.97 -13.86
N SER A 17 32.66 19.88 -14.65
CA SER A 17 31.50 19.54 -15.48
C SER A 17 30.29 19.11 -14.63
N GLN A 18 29.09 19.16 -15.21
CA GLN A 18 27.88 18.67 -14.56
C GLN A 18 27.98 17.18 -14.19
N GLU A 19 28.74 16.41 -14.98
CA GLU A 19 28.98 15.00 -14.68
C GLU A 19 29.89 14.81 -13.47
N ASP A 20 30.91 15.65 -13.33
CA ASP A 20 31.85 15.60 -12.21
C ASP A 20 31.17 16.02 -10.91
N ILE A 21 30.33 17.05 -10.94
CA ILE A 21 29.50 17.48 -9.81
C ILE A 21 28.59 16.31 -9.37
N LYS A 22 27.91 15.67 -10.32
CA LYS A 22 27.02 14.53 -10.03
C LYS A 22 27.78 13.32 -9.48
N LYS A 23 29.00 13.04 -9.96
CA LYS A 23 29.84 11.96 -9.43
C LYS A 23 30.32 12.27 -8.01
N ALA A 24 30.77 13.49 -7.76
CA ALA A 24 31.21 13.94 -6.44
C ALA A 24 30.07 13.86 -5.42
N TYR A 25 28.91 14.38 -5.78
CA TYR A 25 27.70 14.29 -4.95
C TYR A 25 27.38 12.84 -4.58
N LYS A 26 27.25 11.93 -5.56
CA LYS A 26 26.92 10.53 -5.29
C LYS A 26 27.91 9.85 -4.33
N LYS A 27 29.20 10.17 -4.48
CA LYS A 27 30.27 9.64 -3.62
C LYS A 27 30.11 10.12 -2.18
N LEU A 28 29.89 11.42 -1.99
CA LEU A 28 29.78 12.04 -0.67
C LEU A 28 28.43 11.69 0.01
N ALA A 29 27.32 11.73 -0.73
CA ALA A 29 26.01 11.36 -0.23
C ALA A 29 25.99 9.92 0.27
N ARG A 30 26.65 8.98 -0.42
CA ARG A 30 26.80 7.60 0.04
C ARG A 30 27.66 7.50 1.31
N LYS A 31 28.73 8.30 1.39
CA LYS A 31 29.64 8.29 2.56
C LYS A 31 28.98 8.80 3.82
N TYR A 32 28.15 9.85 3.72
CA TYR A 32 27.51 10.52 4.85
C TYR A 32 26.02 10.18 4.99
N HIS A 33 25.55 9.11 4.30
CA HIS A 33 24.15 8.67 4.36
C HIS A 33 23.74 8.34 5.81
N PRO A 34 22.56 8.79 6.28
CA PRO A 34 22.07 8.49 7.63
C PRO A 34 22.06 7.01 7.98
N ASP A 35 21.69 6.14 7.04
CA ASP A 35 21.67 4.67 7.25
C ASP A 35 23.06 4.08 7.50
N LEU A 36 24.11 4.70 6.96
CA LEU A 36 25.49 4.25 7.14
C LEU A 36 26.19 4.92 8.34
N ASN A 37 25.64 6.03 8.84
CA ASN A 37 26.15 6.80 9.96
C ASN A 37 25.02 7.11 10.96
N PRO A 38 24.36 6.10 11.53
CA PRO A 38 23.27 6.30 12.49
C PRO A 38 23.78 7.02 13.73
N ASN A 39 23.06 8.07 14.15
CA ASN A 39 23.36 8.88 15.33
C ASN A 39 24.70 9.67 15.28
N ASP A 40 25.22 9.99 14.10
CA ASP A 40 26.36 10.88 13.92
C ASP A 40 25.90 12.29 13.47
N PRO A 41 25.83 13.28 14.40
CA PRO A 41 25.36 14.63 14.06
C PRO A 41 26.29 15.35 13.05
N GLU A 42 27.58 14.99 13.02
CA GLU A 42 28.53 15.60 12.09
C GLU A 42 28.33 15.05 10.68
N ALA A 43 28.07 13.76 10.55
CA ALA A 43 27.70 13.16 9.27
C ALA A 43 26.37 13.70 8.74
N GLN A 44 25.38 13.90 9.60
CA GLN A 44 24.08 14.48 9.26
C GLN A 44 24.25 15.92 8.74
N ARG A 45 24.98 16.76 9.45
CA ARG A 45 25.26 18.13 8.98
C ARG A 45 25.99 18.17 7.65
N LYS A 46 27.01 17.31 7.47
CA LYS A 46 27.71 17.21 6.18
C LYS A 46 26.81 16.72 5.06
N PHE A 47 25.88 15.82 5.34
CA PHE A 47 24.92 15.36 4.36
C PHE A 47 23.98 16.47 3.90
N GLN A 48 23.52 17.34 4.83
CA GLN A 48 22.74 18.54 4.50
C GLN A 48 23.51 19.51 3.62
N GLU A 49 24.75 19.86 4.00
CA GLU A 49 25.64 20.74 3.21
C GLU A 49 25.90 20.20 1.79
N ILE A 50 26.07 18.87 1.65
CA ILE A 50 26.26 18.20 0.36
C ILE A 50 24.99 18.25 -0.50
N ASN A 51 23.81 18.06 0.10
CA ASN A 51 22.55 18.15 -0.61
C ASN A 51 22.29 19.58 -1.11
N GLU A 52 22.54 20.57 -0.27
CA GLU A 52 22.40 21.98 -0.61
C GLU A 52 23.37 22.37 -1.75
N ALA A 53 24.64 21.97 -1.66
CA ALA A 53 25.64 22.20 -2.70
C ALA A 53 25.25 21.55 -4.04
N ASN A 54 24.69 20.34 -4.00
CA ASN A 54 24.21 19.69 -5.22
C ASN A 54 22.98 20.37 -5.81
N GLU A 55 22.04 20.84 -4.99
CA GLU A 55 20.84 21.56 -5.45
C GLU A 55 21.21 22.85 -6.23
N VAL A 56 22.26 23.53 -5.80
CA VAL A 56 22.74 24.75 -6.47
C VAL A 56 23.58 24.44 -7.69
N LEU A 57 24.56 23.53 -7.61
CA LEU A 57 25.55 23.32 -8.65
C LEU A 57 25.08 22.37 -9.77
N SER A 58 24.08 21.53 -9.53
CA SER A 58 23.54 20.63 -10.57
C SER A 58 22.58 21.33 -11.55
N ASP A 59 22.02 22.47 -11.17
CA ASP A 59 21.17 23.29 -12.03
C ASP A 59 21.99 24.42 -12.65
N PRO A 60 22.11 24.50 -13.99
CA PRO A 60 22.93 25.52 -14.67
C PRO A 60 22.51 26.96 -14.33
N GLU A 61 21.21 27.22 -14.15
CA GLU A 61 20.71 28.57 -13.84
C GLU A 61 21.06 28.97 -12.40
N LYS A 62 20.91 28.03 -11.46
CA LYS A 62 21.26 28.24 -10.04
C LYS A 62 22.77 28.40 -9.89
N ARG A 63 23.55 27.55 -10.57
CA ARG A 63 25.01 27.62 -10.59
C ARG A 63 25.49 28.98 -11.10
N LYS A 64 24.95 29.46 -12.22
CA LYS A 64 25.28 30.77 -12.76
C LYS A 64 25.02 31.89 -11.77
N LYS A 65 23.87 31.90 -11.12
CA LYS A 65 23.55 32.89 -10.09
C LYS A 65 24.48 32.82 -8.88
N TYR A 66 24.79 31.60 -8.46
CA TYR A 66 25.72 31.38 -7.35
C TYR A 66 27.14 31.90 -7.70
N ASP A 67 27.63 31.65 -8.91
CA ASP A 67 28.92 32.12 -9.39
C ASP A 67 28.96 33.66 -9.48
N GLU A 68 27.93 34.27 -10.04
CA GLU A 68 27.77 35.73 -10.08
C GLU A 68 27.75 36.36 -8.67
N TYR A 69 27.08 35.71 -7.72
CA TYR A 69 27.04 36.20 -6.33
C TYR A 69 28.40 36.06 -5.63
N GLY A 70 29.08 34.93 -5.85
CA GLY A 70 30.40 34.66 -5.27
C GLY A 70 31.49 35.65 -5.74
N GLU A 71 31.42 36.11 -6.98
CA GLU A 71 32.32 37.15 -7.51
C GLU A 71 32.04 38.53 -6.86
N ASN A 72 30.82 38.84 -6.57
CA ASN A 72 30.38 40.13 -6.03
C ASN A 72 30.26 40.18 -4.50
N TRP A 73 30.56 39.06 -3.80
CA TRP A 73 30.46 39.01 -2.33
C TRP A 73 31.26 40.11 -1.60
N LYS A 74 32.40 40.51 -2.17
CA LYS A 74 33.25 41.58 -1.61
C LYS A 74 32.64 42.99 -1.75
N HIS A 75 31.59 43.13 -2.56
CA HIS A 75 30.87 44.38 -2.84
C HIS A 75 29.38 44.28 -2.50
N ALA A 76 29.03 43.45 -1.50
CA ALA A 76 27.64 43.15 -1.15
C ALA A 76 26.79 44.38 -0.88
N ASP A 77 27.35 45.43 -0.30
CA ASP A 77 26.63 46.65 0.04
C ASP A 77 26.20 47.46 -1.20
N GLU A 78 26.98 47.40 -2.32
CA GLU A 78 26.65 48.05 -3.59
C GLU A 78 25.61 47.23 -4.41
N PHE A 79 25.60 45.92 -4.23
CA PHE A 79 24.75 45.01 -4.99
C PHE A 79 23.28 45.03 -4.51
N GLU A 80 23.03 45.29 -3.24
CA GLU A 80 21.69 45.46 -2.73
C GLU A 80 20.96 46.68 -3.32
N ALA A 81 21.69 47.77 -3.60
CA ALA A 81 21.13 48.95 -4.23
C ALA A 81 20.73 48.74 -5.70
N GLN A 82 21.50 47.91 -6.44
CA GLN A 82 21.24 47.60 -7.85
C GLN A 82 20.12 46.53 -8.05
N LYS A 83 19.91 45.66 -7.06
CA LYS A 83 18.89 44.62 -7.07
C LYS A 83 17.45 45.17 -7.10
N GLN A 84 17.23 46.37 -6.61
CA GLN A 84 15.93 47.05 -6.67
C GLN A 84 15.52 47.50 -8.07
N GLN A 85 16.46 47.69 -8.99
CA GLN A 85 16.17 48.13 -10.36
C GLN A 85 15.86 46.98 -11.35
N TYR A 86 16.37 45.76 -11.12
CA TYR A 86 16.20 44.60 -12.03
C TYR A 86 15.04 43.69 -11.73
N ALA A 87 14.26 43.96 -10.70
CA ALA A 87 13.14 43.09 -10.24
C ALA A 87 11.90 43.10 -11.14
N ASN A 88 11.93 43.75 -12.31
CA ASN A 88 10.70 43.97 -13.11
C ASN A 88 10.60 43.22 -14.45
N GLN A 89 11.43 42.21 -14.75
CA GLN A 89 11.25 41.44 -15.98
C GLN A 89 11.64 39.97 -15.85
N GLN A 90 10.64 39.12 -16.17
CA GLN A 90 10.64 37.70 -16.60
C GLN A 90 10.48 36.59 -15.55
N GLY A 91 9.30 35.98 -15.55
CA GLY A 91 8.97 34.67 -16.11
C GLY A 91 9.31 33.45 -15.26
N GLY A 92 8.29 32.75 -14.80
CA GLY A 92 8.35 31.57 -13.95
C GLY A 92 9.10 30.36 -14.52
N PHE A 93 9.70 29.59 -13.63
CA PHE A 93 10.18 28.24 -13.93
C PHE A 93 9.67 27.27 -12.87
N HIS A 94 9.00 26.22 -13.35
CA HIS A 94 8.48 25.10 -12.57
C HIS A 94 9.64 24.27 -12.00
N THR A 95 9.71 24.14 -10.70
CA THR A 95 10.44 23.10 -10.02
C THR A 95 9.46 22.00 -9.58
N SER A 96 9.28 21.05 -10.48
CA SER A 96 8.74 19.74 -10.10
C SER A 96 9.90 18.76 -10.15
N TYR A 97 10.40 18.35 -9.04
CA TYR A 97 10.88 16.99 -8.82
C TYR A 97 11.69 16.91 -7.51
N TRP A 98 11.18 16.11 -6.66
CA TRP A 98 11.72 15.52 -5.45
C TRP A 98 11.29 16.13 -4.11
N SER A 99 10.09 15.73 -3.71
CA SER A 99 9.71 15.63 -2.30
C SER A 99 9.50 14.14 -2.01
N SER A 100 10.50 13.49 -1.50
CA SER A 100 10.34 12.25 -0.74
C SER A 100 11.48 12.12 0.24
N SER A 101 11.22 12.57 1.41
CA SER A 101 11.48 11.93 2.71
C SER A 101 11.28 12.97 3.80
N ASP A 102 10.50 12.55 4.77
CA ASP A 102 10.32 13.21 6.05
C ASP A 102 11.68 13.56 6.65
N GLU A 103 11.87 14.82 6.93
CA GLU A 103 12.46 15.42 8.10
C GLU A 103 12.75 16.89 7.77
N ASP A 104 12.43 17.76 8.68
CA ASP A 104 12.51 19.21 8.67
C ASP A 104 14.00 19.66 8.57
N GLU A 105 14.63 19.49 7.38
CA GLU A 105 15.99 19.93 7.11
C GLU A 105 15.94 21.29 6.41
N GLY A 106 15.90 22.36 7.21
CA GLY A 106 16.02 23.72 6.72
C GLY A 106 17.32 23.94 5.96
N PHE A 107 17.22 24.51 4.77
CA PHE A 107 18.36 25.02 4.02
C PHE A 107 19.07 26.12 4.80
N SER A 108 20.38 26.33 4.56
CA SER A 108 21.12 27.36 5.24
C SER A 108 20.57 28.77 4.97
N ASP A 109 20.73 29.70 5.92
CA ASP A 109 20.36 31.11 5.74
C ASP A 109 21.01 31.72 4.48
N PHE A 110 22.15 31.20 4.06
CA PHE A 110 22.83 31.60 2.84
C PHE A 110 22.04 31.18 1.59
N PHE A 111 21.57 29.93 1.52
CA PHE A 111 20.72 29.44 0.44
C PHE A 111 19.40 30.23 0.36
N GLU A 112 18.75 30.45 1.47
CA GLU A 112 17.50 31.23 1.52
C GLU A 112 17.72 32.68 1.07
N SER A 113 18.83 33.31 1.41
CA SER A 113 19.13 34.68 0.97
C SER A 113 19.37 34.78 -0.53
N LEU A 114 19.98 33.74 -1.14
CA LEU A 114 20.35 33.76 -2.55
C LEU A 114 19.20 33.28 -3.46
N PHE A 115 18.42 32.31 -3.01
CA PHE A 115 17.37 31.67 -3.79
C PHE A 115 15.96 31.87 -3.19
N GLY A 116 15.81 32.19 -1.90
CA GLY A 116 14.56 32.43 -1.22
C GLY A 116 13.90 33.78 -1.53
N SER A 117 14.64 34.75 -2.07
CA SER A 117 14.22 36.14 -2.23
C SER A 117 13.38 36.43 -3.50
N ARG A 118 12.72 35.45 -4.12
CA ARG A 118 11.84 35.65 -5.27
C ARG A 118 10.36 35.42 -4.96
N HIS A 119 9.93 35.79 -3.75
CA HIS A 119 8.48 36.00 -3.51
C HIS A 119 8.27 37.38 -2.87
N GLY A 120 8.46 38.41 -3.70
CA GLY A 120 7.90 39.72 -3.44
C GLY A 120 6.38 39.61 -3.38
N ARG A 121 5.80 40.00 -2.24
CA ARG A 121 4.42 40.50 -2.00
C ARG A 121 3.46 40.25 -3.18
N SER A 122 2.98 39.04 -3.34
CA SER A 122 1.70 38.77 -3.96
C SER A 122 1.34 37.33 -3.66
N GLN A 123 0.35 37.13 -2.82
CA GLN A 123 -0.19 35.87 -2.35
C GLN A 123 0.82 35.02 -1.56
N ARG A 124 0.62 35.00 -0.26
CA ARG A 124 1.00 33.84 0.58
C ARG A 124 0.51 32.61 -0.16
N ALA A 125 1.37 31.98 -0.94
CA ALA A 125 1.23 30.58 -1.26
C ALA A 125 1.33 29.90 0.09
N SER A 126 0.19 29.68 0.70
CA SER A 126 0.00 28.85 1.86
C SER A 126 0.59 27.50 1.45
N TYR A 127 1.73 27.11 2.01
CA TYR A 127 2.21 25.74 1.87
C TYR A 127 1.10 24.85 2.38
N GLY A 128 0.42 24.22 1.43
CA GLY A 128 -0.68 23.35 1.76
C GLY A 128 -0.14 22.10 2.39
N PHE A 129 -0.38 21.91 3.68
CA PHE A 129 -0.04 20.66 4.35
C PHE A 129 -0.97 19.56 3.89
N ARG A 130 -0.39 18.40 3.53
CA ARG A 130 -1.18 17.22 3.20
C ARG A 130 -2.04 16.81 4.39
N GLY A 131 -3.28 16.47 4.12
CA GLY A 131 -4.21 15.96 5.13
C GLY A 131 -3.77 14.60 5.68
N GLN A 132 -4.22 14.29 6.89
CA GLN A 132 -3.95 13.02 7.55
C GLN A 132 -4.54 11.85 6.77
N ASP A 133 -3.80 10.74 6.73
CA ASP A 133 -4.32 9.48 6.21
C ASP A 133 -5.28 8.84 7.22
N PHE A 134 -6.36 8.26 6.72
CA PHE A 134 -7.33 7.54 7.54
C PHE A 134 -7.18 6.04 7.37
N LYS A 135 -7.47 5.31 8.43
CA LYS A 135 -7.55 3.85 8.43
C LYS A 135 -8.96 3.44 8.83
N ALA A 136 -9.52 2.50 8.12
CA ALA A 136 -10.83 1.91 8.40
C ALA A 136 -10.77 0.40 8.22
N GLU A 137 -11.60 -0.32 8.97
CA GLU A 137 -11.80 -1.75 8.79
C GLU A 137 -13.18 -1.98 8.16
N LEU A 138 -13.22 -2.89 7.22
CA LEU A 138 -14.46 -3.33 6.59
C LEU A 138 -14.67 -4.80 6.84
N HIS A 139 -15.66 -5.10 7.69
CA HIS A 139 -16.05 -6.46 8.02
C HIS A 139 -16.92 -7.04 6.92
N LEU A 140 -16.52 -8.21 6.43
CA LEU A 140 -17.20 -8.94 5.36
C LEU A 140 -17.48 -10.38 5.81
N THR A 141 -18.59 -10.93 5.38
CA THR A 141 -18.81 -12.38 5.40
C THR A 141 -17.97 -13.05 4.30
N LEU A 142 -17.77 -14.36 4.40
CA LEU A 142 -17.08 -15.12 3.36
C LEU A 142 -17.81 -15.00 2.01
N GLN A 143 -19.13 -14.97 2.00
CA GLN A 143 -19.95 -14.79 0.80
C GLN A 143 -19.73 -13.43 0.15
N GLU A 144 -19.76 -12.35 0.93
CA GLU A 144 -19.51 -10.99 0.43
C GLU A 144 -18.10 -10.84 -0.14
N ALA A 145 -17.10 -11.44 0.51
CA ALA A 145 -15.73 -11.44 0.01
C ALA A 145 -15.53 -12.27 -1.28
N ALA A 146 -16.45 -13.21 -1.55
CA ALA A 146 -16.46 -14.01 -2.78
C ALA A 146 -17.09 -13.27 -3.98
N GLU A 147 -17.83 -12.18 -3.76
CA GLU A 147 -18.58 -11.49 -4.80
C GLU A 147 -18.10 -10.05 -4.99
N LYS A 148 -17.99 -9.63 -6.25
CA LYS A 148 -17.73 -8.22 -6.55
C LYS A 148 -19.00 -7.41 -6.31
N HIS A 149 -18.99 -6.53 -5.34
CA HIS A 149 -20.15 -5.70 -5.00
C HIS A 149 -19.75 -4.26 -4.65
N LYS A 150 -20.74 -3.38 -4.59
CA LYS A 150 -20.58 -2.01 -4.13
C LYS A 150 -21.09 -1.88 -2.71
N GLN A 151 -20.29 -1.26 -1.86
CA GLN A 151 -20.65 -1.01 -0.47
C GLN A 151 -20.48 0.47 -0.14
N ILE A 152 -21.35 1.00 0.72
CA ILE A 152 -21.23 2.35 1.25
C ILE A 152 -20.61 2.24 2.64
N ILE A 153 -19.53 2.96 2.84
CA ILE A 153 -18.87 3.09 4.14
C ILE A 153 -18.94 4.55 4.59
N THR A 154 -19.10 4.78 5.88
CA THR A 154 -19.07 6.12 6.46
C THR A 154 -17.72 6.32 7.14
N VAL A 155 -16.94 7.29 6.65
CA VAL A 155 -15.65 7.66 7.23
C VAL A 155 -15.71 9.14 7.58
N ASN A 156 -15.54 9.46 8.85
CA ASN A 156 -15.60 10.84 9.36
C ASN A 156 -16.83 11.63 8.88
N GLY A 157 -18.01 11.01 8.92
CA GLY A 157 -19.29 11.63 8.53
C GLY A 157 -19.52 11.74 7.01
N LYS A 158 -18.59 11.26 6.18
CA LYS A 158 -18.77 11.21 4.72
C LYS A 158 -19.09 9.78 4.26
N ASN A 159 -20.12 9.65 3.45
CA ASN A 159 -20.50 8.38 2.83
C ASN A 159 -19.69 8.19 1.55
N LEU A 160 -18.86 7.15 1.54
CA LEU A 160 -18.05 6.76 0.38
C LEU A 160 -18.60 5.46 -0.22
N ARG A 161 -18.88 5.48 -1.51
CA ARG A 161 -19.23 4.26 -2.24
C ARG A 161 -17.95 3.62 -2.78
N ILE A 162 -17.61 2.45 -2.26
CA ILE A 162 -16.46 1.67 -2.69
C ILE A 162 -16.90 0.44 -3.46
N THR A 163 -16.02 -0.08 -4.29
CA THR A 163 -16.21 -1.39 -4.93
C THR A 163 -15.29 -2.39 -4.24
N VAL A 164 -15.89 -3.40 -3.60
CA VAL A 164 -15.16 -4.54 -3.04
C VAL A 164 -14.93 -5.53 -4.18
N PRO A 165 -13.66 -5.84 -4.53
CA PRO A 165 -13.39 -6.86 -5.54
C PRO A 165 -13.68 -8.26 -5.01
N ALA A 166 -14.06 -9.19 -5.88
CA ALA A 166 -14.16 -10.60 -5.51
C ALA A 166 -12.78 -11.17 -5.21
N GLY A 167 -12.70 -12.11 -4.26
CA GLY A 167 -11.47 -12.82 -3.95
C GLY A 167 -10.55 -12.12 -2.96
N VAL A 168 -10.98 -11.04 -2.30
CA VAL A 168 -10.17 -10.35 -1.29
C VAL A 168 -9.76 -11.30 -0.16
N ALA A 169 -8.55 -11.09 0.38
CA ALA A 169 -8.03 -11.86 1.50
C ALA A 169 -8.33 -11.16 2.84
N ASP A 170 -8.38 -11.95 3.91
CA ASP A 170 -8.43 -11.41 5.27
C ASP A 170 -7.15 -10.61 5.56
N GLY A 171 -7.29 -9.44 6.19
CA GLY A 171 -6.21 -8.50 6.44
C GLY A 171 -5.70 -7.72 5.20
N GLN A 172 -6.25 -7.98 4.01
CA GLN A 172 -5.86 -7.24 2.81
C GLN A 172 -6.30 -5.79 2.90
N THR A 173 -5.35 -4.87 2.62
CA THR A 173 -5.62 -3.43 2.65
C THR A 173 -5.67 -2.86 1.23
N ILE A 174 -6.65 -2.00 0.97
CA ILE A 174 -6.74 -1.18 -0.25
C ILE A 174 -6.56 0.29 0.10
N LYS A 175 -5.97 1.06 -0.82
CA LYS A 175 -5.75 2.50 -0.69
C LYS A 175 -6.72 3.24 -1.60
N LEU A 176 -7.41 4.21 -1.06
CA LEU A 176 -8.25 5.17 -1.80
C LEU A 176 -7.59 6.55 -1.71
N ALA A 177 -6.96 6.96 -2.80
CA ALA A 177 -6.24 8.23 -2.86
C ALA A 177 -7.16 9.43 -2.64
N GLY A 178 -6.72 10.39 -1.84
CA GLY A 178 -7.43 11.64 -1.60
C GLY A 178 -8.73 11.51 -0.78
N GLN A 179 -8.99 10.36 -0.16
CA GLN A 179 -10.18 10.11 0.67
C GLN A 179 -9.88 10.18 2.19
N GLY A 180 -8.71 10.68 2.56
CA GLY A 180 -8.32 10.96 3.93
C GLY A 180 -8.81 12.30 4.45
N GLY A 181 -8.12 12.86 5.44
CA GLY A 181 -8.38 14.19 6.00
C GLY A 181 -8.14 15.30 4.98
N PRO A 182 -8.83 16.45 5.12
CA PRO A 182 -8.57 17.60 4.27
C PRO A 182 -7.16 18.13 4.52
N GLY A 183 -6.48 18.53 3.45
CA GLY A 183 -5.23 19.27 3.57
C GLY A 183 -5.46 20.66 4.18
N ALA A 184 -4.47 21.19 4.89
CA ALA A 184 -4.49 22.55 5.39
C ALA A 184 -3.90 23.51 4.35
N ASN A 185 -4.37 24.75 4.35
CA ASN A 185 -3.86 25.82 3.49
C ASN A 185 -3.84 25.49 1.98
N GLY A 186 -4.83 24.73 1.47
CA GLY A 186 -4.89 24.35 0.06
C GLY A 186 -4.05 23.11 -0.30
N GLY A 187 -3.49 22.41 0.70
CA GLY A 187 -2.77 21.14 0.50
C GLY A 187 -3.68 19.99 0.05
N PRO A 188 -3.13 18.95 -0.54
CA PRO A 188 -3.88 17.77 -0.96
C PRO A 188 -4.48 17.04 0.25
N ALA A 189 -5.62 16.40 0.05
CA ALA A 189 -6.18 15.51 1.06
C ALA A 189 -5.27 14.29 1.27
N GLY A 190 -5.33 13.72 2.48
CA GLY A 190 -4.72 12.44 2.80
C GLY A 190 -5.40 11.28 2.07
N ASP A 191 -4.93 10.07 2.30
CA ASP A 191 -5.48 8.85 1.72
C ASP A 191 -6.31 8.07 2.75
N LEU A 192 -7.20 7.22 2.28
CA LEU A 192 -7.93 6.28 3.13
C LEU A 192 -7.45 4.85 2.85
N TYR A 193 -7.02 4.17 3.89
CA TYR A 193 -6.64 2.76 3.87
C TYR A 193 -7.77 1.93 4.48
N ILE A 194 -8.29 0.98 3.72
CA ILE A 194 -9.36 0.09 4.16
C ILE A 194 -8.80 -1.32 4.25
N THR A 195 -8.83 -1.89 5.44
CA THR A 195 -8.44 -3.28 5.69
C THR A 195 -9.68 -4.16 5.74
N PHE A 196 -9.73 -5.20 4.92
CA PHE A 196 -10.82 -6.17 4.94
C PHE A 196 -10.62 -7.15 6.10
N VAL A 197 -11.67 -7.34 6.90
CA VAL A 197 -11.73 -8.33 7.97
C VAL A 197 -12.82 -9.34 7.61
N ILE A 198 -12.41 -10.57 7.28
CA ILE A 198 -13.36 -11.60 6.83
C ILE A 198 -13.76 -12.46 8.02
N ALA A 199 -15.07 -12.49 8.31
CA ALA A 199 -15.62 -13.33 9.36
C ALA A 199 -15.42 -14.82 9.02
N GLN A 200 -15.17 -15.62 10.06
CA GLN A 200 -15.14 -17.07 9.91
C GLN A 200 -16.53 -17.58 9.52
N ASP A 201 -16.58 -18.44 8.50
CA ASP A 201 -17.82 -19.12 8.11
C ASP A 201 -17.91 -20.48 8.80
N ASN A 202 -19.08 -20.82 9.31
CA ASN A 202 -19.32 -22.09 10.02
C ASN A 202 -19.34 -23.32 9.10
N ARG A 203 -19.55 -23.12 7.81
CA ARG A 203 -19.68 -24.20 6.81
C ARG A 203 -18.38 -24.44 6.07
N PHE A 204 -17.63 -23.33 5.80
CA PHE A 204 -16.45 -23.38 4.96
C PHE A 204 -15.22 -22.89 5.70
N LYS A 205 -14.17 -23.68 5.69
CA LYS A 205 -12.83 -23.23 6.04
C LYS A 205 -12.09 -22.84 4.77
N ARG A 206 -11.63 -21.59 4.69
CA ARG A 206 -10.86 -21.10 3.55
C ARG A 206 -9.36 -21.30 3.78
N GLU A 207 -8.67 -21.88 2.80
CA GLU A 207 -7.20 -21.97 2.75
C GLU A 207 -6.74 -21.48 1.36
N GLY A 208 -6.22 -20.27 1.29
CA GLY A 208 -5.93 -19.62 0.01
C GLY A 208 -7.19 -19.38 -0.82
N ASN A 209 -7.29 -20.04 -1.97
CA ASN A 209 -8.48 -20.02 -2.83
C ASN A 209 -9.30 -21.32 -2.74
N ASP A 210 -8.83 -22.29 -1.99
CA ASP A 210 -9.59 -23.53 -1.77
C ASP A 210 -10.49 -23.40 -0.54
N LEU A 211 -11.62 -24.09 -0.62
CA LEU A 211 -12.61 -24.19 0.46
C LEU A 211 -12.69 -25.63 0.94
N TYR A 212 -12.80 -25.79 2.25
CA TYR A 212 -12.96 -27.08 2.90
C TYR A 212 -14.28 -27.11 3.63
N GLN A 213 -15.02 -28.21 3.44
CA GLN A 213 -16.31 -28.42 4.10
C GLN A 213 -16.42 -29.86 4.58
N THR A 214 -16.88 -30.06 5.81
CA THR A 214 -17.27 -31.38 6.29
C THR A 214 -18.78 -31.52 6.16
N VAL A 215 -19.23 -32.54 5.46
CA VAL A 215 -20.64 -32.77 5.17
C VAL A 215 -21.12 -34.11 5.79
N PRO A 216 -22.24 -34.12 6.54
CA PRO A 216 -22.77 -35.35 7.06
C PRO A 216 -23.26 -36.23 5.90
N LEU A 217 -22.91 -37.51 5.95
CA LEU A 217 -23.37 -38.55 5.03
C LEU A 217 -24.09 -39.65 5.85
N ASP A 218 -25.31 -39.97 5.49
CA ASP A 218 -26.02 -41.05 6.16
C ASP A 218 -25.39 -42.43 5.88
N LEU A 219 -25.49 -43.31 6.84
CA LEU A 219 -24.89 -44.63 6.79
C LEU A 219 -25.36 -45.47 5.59
N TYR A 220 -26.64 -45.38 5.23
CA TYR A 220 -27.19 -46.18 4.13
C TYR A 220 -26.64 -45.73 2.78
N THR A 221 -26.57 -44.41 2.56
CA THR A 221 -25.96 -43.84 1.37
C THR A 221 -24.46 -44.15 1.31
N ALA A 222 -23.75 -44.17 2.44
CA ALA A 222 -22.35 -44.56 2.48
C ALA A 222 -22.14 -46.02 2.06
N ILE A 223 -23.00 -46.93 2.51
CA ILE A 223 -22.90 -48.36 2.21
C ILE A 223 -23.39 -48.70 0.79
N LEU A 224 -24.57 -48.25 0.43
CA LEU A 224 -25.28 -48.66 -0.78
C LEU A 224 -24.99 -47.73 -1.99
N GLY A 225 -24.34 -46.61 -1.74
CA GLY A 225 -24.21 -45.53 -2.74
C GLY A 225 -25.48 -44.70 -2.85
N GLY A 226 -25.42 -43.64 -3.61
CA GLY A 226 -26.56 -42.75 -3.80
C GLY A 226 -26.14 -41.36 -4.26
N GLU A 227 -26.97 -40.39 -3.93
CA GLU A 227 -26.78 -39.00 -4.28
C GLU A 227 -26.81 -38.12 -3.04
N LEU A 228 -25.91 -37.16 -2.96
CA LEU A 228 -25.86 -36.18 -1.88
C LEU A 228 -25.91 -34.77 -2.48
N ILE A 229 -26.79 -33.92 -1.94
CA ILE A 229 -26.83 -32.51 -2.30
C ILE A 229 -26.05 -31.74 -1.27
N VAL A 230 -25.05 -30.99 -1.72
CA VAL A 230 -24.19 -30.14 -0.89
C VAL A 230 -24.34 -28.69 -1.26
N GLU A 231 -24.24 -27.81 -0.26
CA GLU A 231 -24.19 -26.36 -0.50
C GLU A 231 -22.77 -25.93 -0.89
N THR A 232 -22.69 -25.02 -1.84
CA THR A 232 -21.45 -24.36 -2.26
C THR A 232 -21.65 -22.86 -2.18
N LEU A 233 -20.61 -22.05 -2.32
CA LEU A 233 -20.75 -20.58 -2.39
C LEU A 233 -21.61 -20.13 -3.58
N SER A 234 -21.62 -20.90 -4.68
CA SER A 234 -22.37 -20.57 -5.90
C SER A 234 -23.73 -21.28 -6.01
N GLY A 235 -24.22 -21.88 -4.93
CA GLY A 235 -25.50 -22.62 -4.91
C GLY A 235 -25.32 -24.08 -4.51
N LYS A 236 -26.20 -24.96 -5.00
CA LYS A 236 -26.19 -26.38 -4.64
C LYS A 236 -25.51 -27.22 -5.71
N ALA A 237 -24.74 -28.21 -5.27
CA ALA A 237 -24.13 -29.21 -6.13
C ALA A 237 -24.62 -30.61 -5.77
N LYS A 238 -24.86 -31.46 -6.75
CA LYS A 238 -25.25 -32.86 -6.58
C LYS A 238 -24.04 -33.75 -6.75
N LEU A 239 -23.74 -34.56 -5.76
CA LEU A 239 -22.63 -35.48 -5.72
C LEU A 239 -23.11 -36.92 -5.80
N LYS A 240 -22.46 -37.74 -6.60
CA LYS A 240 -22.65 -39.17 -6.63
C LYS A 240 -21.75 -39.82 -5.57
N VAL A 241 -22.35 -40.52 -4.63
CA VAL A 241 -21.64 -41.29 -3.60
C VAL A 241 -21.51 -42.72 -4.06
N GLN A 242 -20.27 -43.23 -4.05
CA GLN A 242 -20.02 -44.65 -4.43
C GLN A 242 -20.38 -45.57 -3.27
N PRO A 243 -20.87 -46.81 -3.58
CA PRO A 243 -21.09 -47.81 -2.52
C PRO A 243 -19.79 -48.09 -1.78
N GLY A 244 -19.88 -48.28 -0.46
CA GLY A 244 -18.73 -48.55 0.38
C GLY A 244 -17.87 -47.33 0.72
N THR A 245 -18.36 -46.11 0.51
CA THR A 245 -17.68 -44.87 0.85
C THR A 245 -17.36 -44.84 2.35
N GLN A 246 -16.05 -44.62 2.66
CA GLN A 246 -15.54 -44.62 4.02
C GLN A 246 -15.65 -43.22 4.68
N ASN A 247 -15.70 -43.21 6.02
CA ASN A 247 -15.66 -41.99 6.80
C ASN A 247 -14.36 -41.22 6.52
N GLY A 248 -14.41 -39.89 6.37
CA GLY A 248 -13.26 -39.05 6.05
C GLY A 248 -12.89 -39.06 4.57
N THR A 249 -13.62 -39.79 3.69
CA THR A 249 -13.40 -39.73 2.25
C THR A 249 -13.53 -38.30 1.75
N LYS A 250 -12.55 -37.86 0.95
CA LYS A 250 -12.52 -36.49 0.38
C LYS A 250 -12.92 -36.49 -1.09
N VAL A 251 -13.78 -35.57 -1.44
CA VAL A 251 -14.22 -35.33 -2.83
C VAL A 251 -13.90 -33.91 -3.21
N ARG A 252 -13.22 -33.72 -4.36
CA ARG A 252 -12.86 -32.40 -4.88
C ARG A 252 -13.84 -31.95 -5.96
N LEU A 253 -14.44 -30.81 -5.76
CA LEU A 253 -15.26 -30.12 -6.74
C LEU A 253 -14.42 -29.00 -7.38
N LYS A 254 -13.93 -29.28 -8.57
CA LYS A 254 -13.04 -28.35 -9.29
C LYS A 254 -13.77 -27.04 -9.64
N GLY A 255 -13.11 -25.91 -9.35
CA GLY A 255 -13.65 -24.58 -9.65
C GLY A 255 -14.85 -24.17 -8.82
N LYS A 256 -15.12 -24.84 -7.67
CA LYS A 256 -16.19 -24.51 -6.74
C LYS A 256 -15.68 -23.92 -5.41
N GLY A 257 -14.40 -23.55 -5.37
CA GLY A 257 -13.76 -22.88 -4.27
C GLY A 257 -13.98 -21.35 -4.29
N PHE A 258 -13.04 -20.63 -3.67
CA PHE A 258 -13.08 -19.18 -3.56
C PHE A 258 -12.52 -18.52 -4.83
N PRO A 259 -13.05 -17.36 -5.27
CA PRO A 259 -12.53 -16.68 -6.45
C PRO A 259 -11.10 -16.18 -6.24
N VAL A 260 -10.32 -16.19 -7.31
CA VAL A 260 -8.95 -15.66 -7.31
C VAL A 260 -9.00 -14.14 -7.49
N TYR A 261 -8.36 -13.42 -6.56
CA TYR A 261 -8.34 -11.97 -6.57
C TYR A 261 -7.82 -11.41 -7.90
N LYS A 262 -8.58 -10.47 -8.48
CA LYS A 262 -8.28 -9.82 -9.80
C LYS A 262 -8.16 -10.77 -11.00
N GLN A 263 -8.63 -12.00 -10.89
CA GLN A 263 -8.67 -12.95 -12.00
C GLN A 263 -10.11 -13.40 -12.23
N GLU A 264 -10.79 -12.76 -13.16
CA GLU A 264 -12.19 -13.05 -13.46
C GLU A 264 -12.34 -14.48 -14.01
N GLY A 265 -13.30 -15.23 -13.48
CA GLY A 265 -13.53 -16.61 -13.89
C GLY A 265 -12.59 -17.65 -13.31
N ALA A 266 -11.55 -17.25 -12.56
CA ALA A 266 -10.66 -18.17 -11.89
C ALA A 266 -11.12 -18.42 -10.44
N TYR A 267 -11.22 -19.71 -10.08
CA TYR A 267 -11.67 -20.17 -8.77
C TYR A 267 -10.75 -21.28 -8.29
N GLY A 268 -10.57 -21.38 -6.97
CA GLY A 268 -10.02 -22.55 -6.33
C GLY A 268 -11.01 -23.72 -6.34
N ASP A 269 -10.73 -24.76 -5.57
CA ASP A 269 -11.54 -25.98 -5.49
C ASP A 269 -12.29 -26.03 -4.17
N LEU A 270 -13.42 -26.75 -4.14
CA LEU A 270 -14.10 -27.10 -2.89
C LEU A 270 -13.78 -28.56 -2.56
N ILE A 271 -13.16 -28.76 -1.40
CA ILE A 271 -12.81 -30.06 -0.86
C ILE A 271 -13.85 -30.46 0.21
N ILE A 272 -14.66 -31.44 -0.11
CA ILE A 272 -15.68 -31.99 0.77
C ILE A 272 -15.13 -33.22 1.46
N THR A 273 -15.24 -33.27 2.77
CA THR A 273 -14.94 -34.44 3.60
C THR A 273 -16.24 -35.05 4.12
N TYR A 274 -16.49 -36.30 3.81
CA TYR A 274 -17.69 -37.00 4.34
C TYR A 274 -17.50 -37.37 5.80
N SER A 275 -18.49 -37.05 6.60
CA SER A 275 -18.64 -37.50 8.00
C SER A 275 -19.83 -38.43 8.10
N ILE A 276 -19.59 -39.74 8.22
CA ILE A 276 -20.68 -40.73 8.28
C ILE A 276 -21.41 -40.58 9.60
N VAL A 277 -22.73 -40.38 9.51
CA VAL A 277 -23.60 -40.27 10.63
C VAL A 277 -24.30 -41.59 10.85
N ILE A 278 -24.06 -42.23 12.01
CA ILE A 278 -24.70 -43.44 12.42
C ILE A 278 -26.08 -43.10 13.06
N PRO A 279 -27.18 -43.73 12.63
CA PRO A 279 -28.48 -43.45 13.20
C PRO A 279 -28.55 -43.86 14.68
N THR A 280 -28.94 -42.93 15.54
CA THR A 280 -29.02 -43.16 17.00
C THR A 280 -30.33 -43.74 17.46
N HIS A 281 -31.40 -43.53 16.69
CA HIS A 281 -32.76 -44.02 17.04
C HIS A 281 -33.17 -45.07 16.04
N LEU A 282 -33.02 -46.36 16.44
CA LEU A 282 -33.43 -47.52 15.67
C LEU A 282 -34.66 -48.14 16.28
N ASN A 283 -35.67 -48.45 15.48
CA ASN A 283 -36.77 -49.27 15.88
C ASN A 283 -36.35 -50.74 16.00
N GLU A 284 -37.21 -51.60 16.64
CA GLU A 284 -36.87 -53.02 16.89
C GLU A 284 -36.61 -53.79 15.58
N ARG A 285 -37.37 -53.48 14.53
CA ARG A 285 -37.17 -54.13 13.24
C ARG A 285 -35.81 -53.75 12.59
N GLN A 286 -35.40 -52.51 12.72
CA GLN A 286 -34.09 -52.07 12.24
C GLN A 286 -32.96 -52.72 13.04
N LYS A 287 -33.07 -52.79 14.36
CA LYS A 287 -32.09 -53.49 15.21
C LYS A 287 -31.95 -54.96 14.81
N GLU A 288 -33.07 -55.62 14.55
CA GLU A 288 -33.07 -57.03 14.12
C GLU A 288 -32.33 -57.20 12.78
N LEU A 289 -32.59 -56.33 11.78
CA LEU A 289 -31.90 -56.36 10.50
C LEU A 289 -30.41 -56.12 10.67
N PHE A 290 -29.96 -55.23 11.53
CA PHE A 290 -28.55 -55.01 11.82
C PHE A 290 -27.91 -56.21 12.50
N ARG A 291 -28.60 -56.93 13.41
CA ARG A 291 -28.10 -58.18 14.01
C ARG A 291 -27.95 -59.28 12.94
N GLN A 292 -28.94 -59.40 12.02
CA GLN A 292 -28.81 -60.35 10.91
C GLN A 292 -27.61 -60.04 10.01
N LEU A 293 -27.41 -58.74 9.64
CA LEU A 293 -26.22 -58.33 8.87
C LEU A 293 -24.92 -58.65 9.62
N GLN A 294 -24.89 -58.41 10.93
CA GLN A 294 -23.72 -58.73 11.76
C GLN A 294 -23.40 -60.22 11.76
N SER A 295 -24.40 -61.08 11.68
CA SER A 295 -24.21 -62.54 11.65
C SER A 295 -23.71 -63.07 10.29
N LEU A 296 -23.77 -62.23 9.23
CA LEU A 296 -23.31 -62.57 7.88
C LEU A 296 -21.86 -62.08 7.62
N SER A 297 -21.32 -61.31 8.55
CA SER A 297 -19.93 -60.78 8.49
C SER A 297 -19.00 -61.77 9.19
#